data_6c84320db67e6092e47bfc49e56b9d06
#
_entry.id   6c84320db67e6092e47bfc49e56b9d06
#
_cell.length_a   1.000
_cell.length_b   1.000
_cell.length_c   1.000
_cell.angle_alpha   90.00
_cell.angle_beta   90.00
_cell.angle_gamma   90.00
#
_symmetry.space_group_name_H-M   'P 1'
#
loop_
_entity.id
_entity.type
_entity.pdbx_description
1 polymer ?
#
loop_
_entity_poly.entity_id
_entity_poly.type
_entity_poly.pdbx_seq_one_letter_code
_entity_poly.pdbx_strand_id
1 'polypeptide(L)'
;YPEFDKQFYKYPSYLRRSTISEALGAVSSYRAAVSHWESAGRKGKEPKLQTSRSAMPTFYKDNMYEDNGDGTARLKLYHKNDWVWVKVRLRKQDTDYIREHWDKADASAPKLVKRNRRYALCFAFEETVAYGTKPLTDQTILAVDLGINTDAVCSVMRPDGTVLARNGL
;
A
#
# COMPACT_ATOMS: atom_id res chain seq x y z
N TYR A 1 16.30 9.96 -16.25
CA TYR A 1 17.48 10.18 -15.38
C TYR A 1 18.73 9.53 -16.00
N PRO A 2 19.35 10.17 -17.00
CA PRO A 2 20.40 9.55 -17.84
C PRO A 2 21.62 9.06 -17.04
N GLU A 3 22.08 9.81 -16.06
CA GLU A 3 23.24 9.41 -15.23
C GLU A 3 22.91 8.20 -14.35
N PHE A 4 21.73 8.17 -13.73
CA PHE A 4 21.26 7.03 -12.95
C PHE A 4 21.13 5.78 -13.84
N ASP A 5 20.57 5.92 -15.03
CA ASP A 5 20.42 4.82 -15.97
C ASP A 5 21.78 4.32 -16.48
N LYS A 6 22.75 5.20 -16.67
CA LYS A 6 24.12 4.85 -17.05
C LYS A 6 24.84 4.10 -15.92
N GLN A 7 24.69 4.55 -14.67
CA GLN A 7 25.32 3.93 -13.51
C GLN A 7 24.74 2.55 -13.21
N PHE A 8 23.42 2.40 -13.37
CA PHE A 8 22.68 1.18 -13.02
C PHE A 8 22.15 0.42 -14.25
N TYR A 9 22.84 0.48 -15.39
CA TYR A 9 22.40 -0.12 -16.66
C TYR A 9 22.17 -1.64 -16.57
N LYS A 10 22.88 -2.35 -15.67
CA LYS A 10 22.73 -3.79 -15.44
C LYS A 10 21.43 -4.16 -14.73
N TYR A 11 20.72 -3.20 -14.15
CA TYR A 11 19.45 -3.44 -13.48
C TYR A 11 18.29 -3.28 -14.46
N PRO A 12 17.25 -4.13 -14.38
CA PRO A 12 16.06 -3.99 -15.22
C PRO A 12 15.47 -2.58 -15.14
N SER A 13 15.01 -2.04 -16.25
CA SER A 13 14.46 -0.68 -16.33
C SER A 13 13.28 -0.47 -15.36
N TYR A 14 12.46 -1.50 -15.17
CA TYR A 14 11.35 -1.48 -14.22
C TYR A 14 11.82 -1.34 -12.76
N LEU A 15 12.91 -2.02 -12.39
CA LEU A 15 13.50 -1.89 -11.07
C LEU A 15 14.04 -0.47 -10.85
N ARG A 16 14.73 0.09 -11.84
CA ARG A 16 15.22 1.47 -11.78
C ARG A 16 14.08 2.48 -11.63
N ARG A 17 13.00 2.32 -12.41
CA ARG A 17 11.80 3.18 -12.32
C ARG A 17 11.14 3.09 -10.95
N SER A 18 10.96 1.89 -10.43
CA SER A 18 10.37 1.64 -9.11
C SER A 18 11.19 2.31 -8.00
N THR A 19 12.51 2.22 -8.06
CA THR A 19 13.41 2.86 -7.09
C THR A 19 13.29 4.40 -7.12
N ILE A 20 13.24 4.97 -8.32
CA ILE A 20 13.06 6.42 -8.50
C ILE A 20 11.69 6.85 -7.96
N SER A 21 10.63 6.14 -8.30
CA SER A 21 9.28 6.43 -7.82
C SER A 21 9.18 6.39 -6.30
N GLU A 22 9.83 5.40 -5.67
CA GLU A 22 9.88 5.28 -4.21
C GLU A 22 10.63 6.44 -3.55
N ALA A 23 11.78 6.85 -4.13
CA ALA A 23 12.53 8.00 -3.65
C ALA A 23 11.73 9.31 -3.77
N LEU A 24 11.03 9.52 -4.89
CA LEU A 24 10.15 10.67 -5.08
C LEU A 24 9.00 10.69 -4.07
N GLY A 25 8.37 9.53 -3.80
CA GLY A 25 7.34 9.39 -2.79
C GLY A 25 7.84 9.74 -1.39
N ALA A 26 9.03 9.28 -1.01
CA ALA A 26 9.64 9.60 0.28
C ALA A 26 9.91 11.10 0.44
N VAL A 27 10.43 11.75 -0.60
CA VAL A 27 10.67 13.22 -0.59
C VAL A 27 9.34 13.99 -0.54
N SER A 28 8.33 13.57 -1.29
CA SER A 28 6.99 14.18 -1.25
C SER A 28 6.37 14.12 0.15
N SER A 29 6.39 12.95 0.77
CA SER A 29 5.89 12.74 2.13
C SER A 29 6.65 13.59 3.15
N TYR A 30 7.97 13.68 3.03
CA TYR A 30 8.80 14.52 3.89
C TYR A 30 8.42 16.00 3.75
N ARG A 31 8.27 16.52 2.52
CA ARG A 31 7.87 17.91 2.27
C ARG A 31 6.49 18.23 2.86
N ALA A 32 5.54 17.32 2.70
CA ALA A 32 4.21 17.47 3.30
C ALA A 32 4.28 17.52 4.84
N ALA A 33 5.08 16.64 5.45
CA ALA A 33 5.29 16.64 6.90
C ALA A 33 5.94 17.92 7.40
N VAL A 34 6.93 18.47 6.69
CA VAL A 34 7.57 19.75 7.02
C VAL A 34 6.57 20.89 6.92
N SER A 35 5.81 20.98 5.83
CA SER A 35 4.79 22.00 5.64
C SER A 35 3.73 21.97 6.76
N HIS A 36 3.28 20.77 7.13
CA HIS A 36 2.35 20.61 8.25
C HIS A 36 2.97 21.08 9.59
N TRP A 37 4.20 20.68 9.88
CA TRP A 37 4.92 21.08 11.09
C TRP A 37 5.12 22.60 11.17
N GLU A 38 5.47 23.24 10.07
CA GLU A 38 5.59 24.71 9.98
C GLU A 38 4.25 25.41 10.20
N SER A 39 3.17 24.94 9.56
CA SER A 39 1.81 25.47 9.73
C SER A 39 1.29 25.30 11.16
N ALA A 40 1.73 24.26 11.87
CA ALA A 40 1.43 24.05 13.29
C ALA A 40 2.30 24.90 14.24
N GLY A 41 3.05 25.87 13.72
CA GLY A 41 3.92 26.74 14.51
C GLY A 41 5.19 26.05 15.02
N ARG A 42 5.68 25.05 14.29
CA ARG A 42 6.89 24.27 14.58
C ARG A 42 6.84 23.55 15.93
N LYS A 43 5.64 23.14 16.33
CA LYS A 43 5.44 22.41 17.57
C LYS A 43 5.83 20.93 17.39
N GLY A 44 6.50 20.37 18.41
CA GLY A 44 6.94 18.98 18.39
C GLY A 44 8.28 18.78 17.67
N LYS A 45 8.56 17.52 17.31
CA LYS A 45 9.83 17.13 16.71
C LYS A 45 9.83 17.48 15.22
N GLU A 46 10.90 18.12 14.76
CA GLU A 46 11.10 18.40 13.34
C GLU A 46 11.11 17.12 12.51
N PRO A 47 10.33 17.08 11.41
CA PRO A 47 10.33 15.95 10.50
C PRO A 47 11.71 15.72 9.88
N LYS A 48 12.07 14.45 9.68
CA LYS A 48 13.33 14.07 9.03
C LYS A 48 13.05 13.20 7.82
N LEU A 49 13.78 13.43 6.73
CA LEU A 49 13.72 12.56 5.58
C LEU A 49 14.14 11.13 5.98
N GLN A 50 13.22 10.20 5.82
CA GLN A 50 13.50 8.79 6.07
C GLN A 50 14.26 8.21 4.86
N THR A 51 15.51 7.85 5.07
CA THR A 51 16.31 7.12 4.09
C THR A 51 16.44 5.68 4.54
N SER A 52 15.88 4.76 3.77
CA SER A 52 15.95 3.34 4.09
C SER A 52 17.07 2.66 3.29
N ARG A 53 17.99 1.99 3.98
CA ARG A 53 18.98 1.11 3.34
C ARG A 53 18.41 -0.22 2.88
N SER A 54 17.19 -0.51 3.30
CA SER A 54 16.48 -1.77 3.02
C SER A 54 15.18 -1.54 2.24
N ALA A 55 15.09 -0.46 1.48
CA ALA A 55 13.96 -0.25 0.57
C ALA A 55 13.88 -1.42 -0.42
N MET A 56 12.70 -2.04 -0.48
CA MET A 56 12.46 -3.17 -1.37
C MET A 56 11.64 -2.68 -2.55
N PRO A 57 12.10 -2.91 -3.78
CA PRO A 57 11.43 -2.40 -4.96
C PRO A 57 10.14 -3.15 -5.24
N THR A 58 9.28 -2.50 -6.03
CA THR A 58 8.11 -3.12 -6.62
C THR A 58 8.52 -4.03 -7.78
N PHE A 59 7.99 -5.24 -7.79
CA PHE A 59 8.17 -6.22 -8.85
C PHE A 59 7.04 -6.10 -9.87
N TYR A 60 7.27 -5.42 -10.97
CA TYR A 60 6.26 -5.22 -12.00
C TYR A 60 5.78 -6.55 -12.57
N LYS A 61 4.45 -6.70 -12.69
CA LYS A 61 3.82 -7.88 -13.29
C LYS A 61 4.39 -8.13 -14.70
N ASP A 62 4.51 -9.38 -15.08
CA ASP A 62 4.98 -9.88 -16.38
C ASP A 62 6.44 -9.57 -16.71
N ASN A 63 7.07 -8.64 -15.99
CA ASN A 63 8.46 -8.24 -16.21
C ASN A 63 9.41 -8.71 -15.11
N MET A 64 8.92 -8.76 -13.87
CA MET A 64 9.70 -9.14 -12.68
C MET A 64 8.95 -10.08 -11.73
N TYR A 65 7.64 -10.18 -11.88
CA TYR A 65 6.74 -11.05 -11.13
C TYR A 65 5.72 -11.68 -12.07
N GLU A 66 5.56 -12.98 -11.96
CA GLU A 66 4.51 -13.75 -12.63
C GLU A 66 3.84 -14.66 -11.61
N ASP A 67 2.51 -14.66 -11.57
CA ASP A 67 1.72 -15.63 -10.80
C ASP A 67 1.39 -16.84 -11.69
N ASN A 68 1.70 -18.04 -11.21
CA ASN A 68 1.40 -19.26 -11.96
C ASN A 68 -0.01 -19.81 -11.68
N GLY A 69 -0.76 -19.23 -10.74
CA GLY A 69 -2.10 -19.66 -10.36
C GLY A 69 -2.17 -20.96 -9.56
N ASP A 70 -1.05 -21.67 -9.40
CA ASP A 70 -0.93 -22.96 -8.70
C ASP A 70 -0.40 -22.83 -7.25
N GLY A 71 -0.44 -21.65 -6.68
CA GLY A 71 0.18 -21.32 -5.38
C GLY A 71 1.69 -21.14 -5.48
N THR A 72 2.21 -20.98 -6.69
CA THR A 72 3.61 -20.60 -6.94
C THR A 72 3.67 -19.33 -7.78
N ALA A 73 4.79 -18.63 -7.67
CA ALA A 73 5.08 -17.45 -8.48
C ALA A 73 6.51 -17.51 -9.01
N ARG A 74 6.81 -16.70 -10.01
CA ARG A 74 8.17 -16.49 -10.51
C ARG A 74 8.59 -15.06 -10.20
N LEU A 75 9.79 -14.91 -9.64
CA LEU A 75 10.43 -13.63 -9.36
C LEU A 75 11.70 -13.48 -10.16
N LYS A 76 11.90 -12.35 -10.77
CA LYS A 76 13.16 -12.02 -11.46
C LYS A 76 14.15 -11.47 -10.46
N LEU A 77 15.15 -12.27 -10.11
CA LEU A 77 16.15 -11.96 -9.08
C LEU A 77 17.56 -11.92 -9.68
N TYR A 78 18.43 -11.12 -9.06
CA TYR A 78 19.83 -11.04 -9.46
C TYR A 78 20.62 -12.17 -8.81
N HIS A 79 21.22 -13.03 -9.63
CA HIS A 79 22.02 -14.16 -9.19
C HIS A 79 23.22 -14.38 -10.14
N LYS A 80 24.41 -14.60 -9.57
CA LYS A 80 25.65 -14.87 -10.33
C LYS A 80 25.87 -13.90 -11.49
N ASN A 81 25.74 -12.61 -11.23
CA ASN A 81 25.94 -11.52 -12.19
C ASN A 81 24.92 -11.46 -13.35
N ASP A 82 23.77 -12.13 -13.21
CA ASP A 82 22.68 -12.12 -14.18
C ASP A 82 21.30 -12.04 -13.50
N TRP A 83 20.27 -11.72 -14.27
CA TRP A 83 18.88 -11.66 -13.84
C TRP A 83 18.16 -12.94 -14.27
N VAL A 84 17.80 -13.76 -13.29
CA VAL A 84 17.17 -15.07 -13.51
C VAL A 84 15.78 -15.13 -12.91
N TRP A 85 14.91 -15.90 -13.53
CA TRP A 85 13.60 -16.21 -12.99
C TRP A 85 13.71 -17.33 -11.97
N VAL A 86 13.24 -17.07 -10.75
CA VAL A 86 13.23 -18.04 -9.65
C VAL A 86 11.79 -18.37 -9.30
N LYS A 87 11.43 -19.65 -9.35
CA LYS A 87 10.14 -20.14 -8.89
C LYS A 87 10.10 -20.15 -7.37
N VAL A 88 9.09 -19.55 -6.78
CA VAL A 88 8.85 -19.48 -5.33
C VAL A 88 7.49 -20.08 -5.00
N ARG A 89 7.38 -20.73 -3.86
CA ARG A 89 6.09 -21.21 -3.34
C ARG A 89 5.51 -20.12 -2.46
N LEU A 90 4.26 -19.77 -2.71
CA LEU A 90 3.48 -18.88 -1.86
C LEU A 90 2.85 -19.69 -0.71
N ARG A 91 2.66 -19.07 0.44
CA ARG A 91 2.04 -19.73 1.58
C ARG A 91 0.56 -19.96 1.29
N LYS A 92 0.11 -21.21 1.37
CA LYS A 92 -1.27 -21.61 1.04
C LYS A 92 -2.32 -20.75 1.79
N GLN A 93 -2.12 -20.52 3.08
CA GLN A 93 -3.03 -19.70 3.88
C GLN A 93 -3.21 -18.29 3.33
N ASP A 94 -2.14 -17.66 2.82
CA ASP A 94 -2.20 -16.30 2.27
C ASP A 94 -2.88 -16.29 0.88
N THR A 95 -2.60 -17.28 0.05
CA THR A 95 -3.25 -17.42 -1.27
C THR A 95 -4.74 -17.76 -1.14
N ASP A 96 -5.11 -18.59 -0.18
CA ASP A 96 -6.50 -18.91 0.10
C ASP A 96 -7.25 -17.67 0.60
N TYR A 97 -6.66 -16.90 1.54
CA TYR A 97 -7.23 -15.64 2.04
C TYR A 97 -7.44 -14.62 0.92
N ILE A 98 -6.46 -14.45 0.03
CA ILE A 98 -6.56 -13.52 -1.12
C ILE A 98 -7.71 -13.96 -2.03
N ARG A 99 -7.81 -15.26 -2.34
CA ARG A 99 -8.88 -15.78 -3.19
C ARG A 99 -10.26 -15.61 -2.57
N GLU A 100 -10.37 -15.80 -1.26
CA GLU A 100 -11.66 -15.70 -0.54
C GLU A 100 -12.15 -14.26 -0.42
N HIS A 101 -11.24 -13.30 -0.19
CA HIS A 101 -11.61 -11.94 0.17
C HIS A 101 -11.39 -10.91 -0.95
N TRP A 102 -10.49 -11.20 -1.90
CA TRP A 102 -10.02 -10.24 -2.90
C TRP A 102 -10.10 -10.76 -4.34
N ASP A 103 -10.94 -11.77 -4.58
CA ASP A 103 -11.10 -12.40 -5.91
C ASP A 103 -11.50 -11.41 -7.01
N LYS A 104 -12.31 -10.40 -6.65
CA LYS A 104 -12.81 -9.38 -7.58
C LYS A 104 -11.98 -8.10 -7.62
N ALA A 105 -10.98 -8.00 -6.76
CA ALA A 105 -10.18 -6.79 -6.65
C ALA A 105 -8.94 -6.84 -7.55
N ASP A 106 -8.57 -5.68 -8.08
CA ASP A 106 -7.34 -5.53 -8.86
C ASP A 106 -6.12 -5.53 -7.92
N ALA A 107 -5.28 -6.54 -8.07
CA ALA A 107 -4.03 -6.61 -7.34
C ALA A 107 -2.95 -5.76 -8.01
N SER A 108 -2.31 -4.89 -7.27
CA SER A 108 -1.14 -4.14 -7.74
C SER A 108 0.09 -5.04 -7.95
N ALA A 109 1.12 -4.52 -8.59
CA ALA A 109 2.42 -5.18 -8.64
C ALA A 109 2.99 -5.34 -7.21
N PRO A 110 3.48 -6.55 -6.83
CA PRO A 110 3.90 -6.81 -5.47
C PRO A 110 5.19 -6.07 -5.10
N LYS A 111 5.27 -5.69 -3.84
CA LYS A 111 6.47 -5.14 -3.22
C LYS A 111 7.12 -6.23 -2.36
N LEU A 112 8.40 -6.53 -2.62
CA LEU A 112 9.14 -7.45 -1.77
C LEU A 112 9.55 -6.71 -0.47
N VAL A 113 9.17 -7.26 0.67
CA VAL A 113 9.51 -6.70 1.98
C VAL A 113 10.22 -7.73 2.83
N LYS A 114 11.14 -7.26 3.68
CA LYS A 114 11.81 -8.09 4.68
C LYS A 114 11.29 -7.74 6.06
N ARG A 115 10.70 -8.72 6.74
CA ARG A 115 10.23 -8.60 8.13
C ARG A 115 10.76 -9.77 8.95
N ASN A 116 11.39 -9.48 10.08
CA ASN A 116 11.88 -10.51 11.02
C ASN A 116 12.63 -11.66 10.35
N ARG A 117 13.62 -11.35 9.50
CA ARG A 117 14.44 -12.32 8.72
C ARG A 117 13.66 -13.11 7.67
N ARG A 118 12.39 -12.84 7.42
CA ARG A 118 11.57 -13.45 6.37
C ARG A 118 11.29 -12.44 5.25
N TYR A 119 11.16 -12.94 4.04
CA TYR A 119 10.71 -12.15 2.89
C TYR A 119 9.23 -12.42 2.66
N ALA A 120 8.50 -11.37 2.33
CA ALA A 120 7.09 -11.44 1.96
C ALA A 120 6.83 -10.57 0.74
N LEU A 121 5.90 -10.99 -0.10
CA LEU A 121 5.33 -10.17 -1.16
C LEU A 121 4.09 -9.47 -0.60
N CYS A 122 4.12 -8.14 -0.63
CA CYS A 122 2.98 -7.31 -0.24
C CYS A 122 2.26 -6.83 -1.50
N PHE A 123 0.98 -7.14 -1.58
CA PHE A 123 0.07 -6.67 -2.63
C PHE A 123 -0.84 -5.60 -2.05
N ALA A 124 -1.07 -4.53 -2.80
CA ALA A 124 -2.20 -3.65 -2.56
C ALA A 124 -3.34 -4.09 -3.48
N PHE A 125 -4.55 -4.15 -2.93
CA PHE A 125 -5.76 -4.49 -3.67
C PHE A 125 -6.63 -3.24 -3.77
N GLU A 126 -7.21 -3.03 -4.95
CA GLU A 126 -8.15 -1.95 -5.22
C GLU A 126 -9.46 -2.55 -5.70
N GLU A 127 -10.54 -2.17 -5.06
CA GLU A 127 -11.89 -2.58 -5.45
C GLU A 127 -12.77 -1.34 -5.56
N THR A 128 -13.45 -1.21 -6.67
CA THR A 128 -14.45 -0.17 -6.86
C THR A 128 -15.79 -0.64 -6.33
N VAL A 129 -16.20 -0.09 -5.20
CA VAL A 129 -17.50 -0.38 -4.60
C VAL A 129 -18.52 0.66 -5.06
N ALA A 130 -19.54 0.22 -5.79
CA ALA A 130 -20.68 1.07 -6.09
C ALA A 130 -21.60 1.18 -4.86
N TYR A 131 -21.67 2.36 -4.28
CA TYR A 131 -22.67 2.63 -3.27
C TYR A 131 -24.06 2.61 -3.88
N GLY A 132 -25.01 1.98 -3.16
CA GLY A 132 -26.38 1.83 -3.65
C GLY A 132 -27.02 3.16 -4.06
N THR A 133 -27.84 3.09 -5.11
CA THR A 133 -28.53 4.25 -5.74
C THR A 133 -29.74 4.73 -4.96
N LYS A 134 -29.91 4.34 -3.69
CA LYS A 134 -31.04 4.81 -2.88
C LYS A 134 -30.98 6.33 -2.74
N PRO A 135 -32.08 7.05 -2.88
CA PRO A 135 -32.16 8.48 -2.60
C PRO A 135 -31.58 8.78 -1.20
N LEU A 136 -30.97 9.94 -1.04
CA LEU A 136 -30.36 10.32 0.24
C LEU A 136 -31.39 10.26 1.40
N THR A 137 -32.65 10.56 1.11
CA THR A 137 -33.78 10.49 2.05
C THR A 137 -34.01 9.09 2.64
N ASP A 138 -33.63 8.04 1.90
CA ASP A 138 -33.85 6.63 2.27
C ASP A 138 -32.58 5.97 2.83
N GLN A 139 -31.52 6.75 2.99
CA GLN A 139 -30.25 6.27 3.51
C GLN A 139 -30.20 6.42 5.04
N THR A 140 -29.43 5.54 5.67
CA THR A 140 -29.05 5.68 7.05
C THR A 140 -27.59 6.12 7.09
N ILE A 141 -27.30 7.18 7.85
CA ILE A 141 -25.97 7.75 7.98
C ILE A 141 -25.33 7.23 9.28
N LEU A 142 -24.16 6.62 9.18
CA LEU A 142 -23.31 6.34 10.33
C LEU A 142 -22.25 7.41 10.46
N ALA A 143 -22.32 8.23 11.47
CA ALA A 143 -21.29 9.21 11.82
C ALA A 143 -20.41 8.62 12.92
N VAL A 144 -19.09 8.71 12.73
CA VAL A 144 -18.09 8.24 13.71
C VAL A 144 -17.19 9.41 14.05
N ASP A 145 -17.12 9.75 15.34
CA ASP A 145 -16.20 10.73 15.89
C ASP A 145 -15.16 10.02 16.75
N LEU A 146 -13.88 10.27 16.44
CA LEU A 146 -12.75 9.66 17.15
C LEU A 146 -12.30 10.61 18.25
N GLY A 147 -12.29 10.13 19.48
CA GLY A 147 -11.95 10.90 20.66
C GLY A 147 -10.62 10.49 21.31
N ILE A 148 -10.10 11.34 22.18
CA ILE A 148 -8.89 11.06 22.96
C ILE A 148 -9.20 10.24 24.20
N ASN A 149 -10.37 10.45 24.82
CA ASN A 149 -10.80 9.81 26.08
C ASN A 149 -11.78 8.65 25.85
N THR A 150 -12.40 8.61 24.69
CA THR A 150 -13.30 7.56 24.22
C THR A 150 -12.81 7.21 22.82
N ASP A 151 -12.53 5.95 22.56
CA ASP A 151 -11.89 5.55 21.28
C ASP A 151 -12.71 5.98 20.06
N ALA A 152 -14.04 5.85 20.16
CA ALA A 152 -14.95 6.37 19.15
C ALA A 152 -16.36 6.61 19.73
N VAL A 153 -17.06 7.61 19.18
CA VAL A 153 -18.50 7.78 19.37
C VAL A 153 -19.18 7.57 18.03
N CYS A 154 -20.05 6.59 17.96
CA CYS A 154 -20.82 6.26 16.76
C CYS A 154 -22.26 6.75 16.92
N SER A 155 -22.78 7.42 15.89
CA SER A 155 -24.18 7.85 15.83
C SER A 155 -24.81 7.38 14.53
N VAL A 156 -25.95 6.74 14.61
CA VAL A 156 -26.76 6.35 13.46
C VAL A 156 -27.90 7.34 13.33
N MET A 157 -28.02 7.98 12.18
CA MET A 157 -29.01 9.03 11.97
C MET A 157 -29.69 8.94 10.60
N ARG A 158 -30.83 9.55 10.49
CA ARG A 158 -31.51 9.81 9.22
C ARG A 158 -30.96 11.09 8.57
N PRO A 159 -31.16 11.30 7.25
CA PRO A 159 -30.72 12.50 6.55
C PRO A 159 -31.33 13.80 7.07
N ASP A 160 -32.49 13.73 7.72
CA ASP A 160 -33.17 14.86 8.38
C ASP A 160 -32.52 15.27 9.71
N GLY A 161 -31.46 14.57 10.14
CA GLY A 161 -30.76 14.80 11.40
C GLY A 161 -31.32 14.01 12.59
N THR A 162 -32.38 13.22 12.41
CA THR A 162 -32.94 12.40 13.51
C THR A 162 -31.93 11.32 13.91
N VAL A 163 -31.47 11.34 15.14
CA VAL A 163 -30.58 10.32 15.70
C VAL A 163 -31.39 9.08 16.09
N LEU A 164 -31.08 7.93 15.48
CA LEU A 164 -31.71 6.66 15.73
C LEU A 164 -31.02 5.87 16.84
N ALA A 165 -29.71 5.95 16.90
CA ALA A 165 -28.90 5.29 17.94
C ALA A 165 -27.58 6.05 18.14
N ARG A 166 -27.03 5.96 19.35
CA ARG A 166 -25.71 6.49 19.70
C ARG A 166 -25.02 5.54 20.67
N ASN A 167 -23.74 5.26 20.44
CA ASN A 167 -22.92 4.46 21.33
C ASN A 167 -21.49 5.00 21.37
N GLY A 168 -20.84 4.94 22.53
CA GLY A 168 -19.42 5.19 22.72
C GLY A 168 -18.67 3.88 22.90
N LEU A 169 -17.52 3.72 22.28
CA LEU A 169 -16.61 2.59 22.37
C LEU A 169 -15.35 3.00 23.13
#